data_bd5ec7c63464275e30cab86f5e4abc68
#
_entry.id   bd5ec7c63464275e30cab86f5e4abc68
#
_cell.length_a   1.000
_cell.length_b   1.000
_cell.length_c   1.000
_cell.angle_alpha   90.00
_cell.angle_beta   90.00
_cell.angle_gamma   90.00
#
_symmetry.space_group_name_H-M   'P 1'
#
loop_
_entity.id
_entity.type
_entity.pdbx_description
1 polymer ?
#
loop_
_entity_poly.entity_id
_entity_poly.type
_entity_poly.pdbx_seq_one_letter_code
_entity_poly.pdbx_strand_id
1 'polypeptide(L)'
;MSVDSERRVQDRVKGWLINDLHYTFLGDYTDTINTPVKEDLLRKNLIDRGYSQDVIARAIADLVRLAANQTEELYSVNQAVYEKLRYGDQGIRDEHGNRVTVYYIDWTDTSKNDFYLAEEVSVLRYDQVTKKRPDLVLYINGIAVGMIELKRSLVSVGEGIRQMLTNQKKENIQSFFSTMQLLMAGNEAEGLKYGVIETEEKYYLQWREDERAADDLSVNISAMQARETNRLRNGIISLCQHDRLMMLIHDFVIFDAGIKKTARHNQFFAILAAQKRIRDGQGGIIWNTQGSGKSLIMVLSFIKIICCGTELGTLISLRYQNRFSSGLYDQPL
;
A
#
# COMPACT_ATOMS: atom_id res chain seq x y z
N MET A 1 17.60 -29.57 -10.03
CA MET A 1 17.17 -28.15 -10.09
C MET A 1 18.17 -27.35 -9.27
N SER A 2 18.90 -26.40 -9.86
CA SER A 2 19.80 -25.54 -9.09
C SER A 2 18.95 -24.68 -8.15
N VAL A 3 19.28 -24.69 -6.86
CA VAL A 3 18.64 -23.83 -5.86
C VAL A 3 18.95 -22.39 -6.25
N ASP A 4 17.92 -21.61 -6.61
CA ASP A 4 18.11 -20.21 -6.92
C ASP A 4 18.62 -19.44 -5.69
N SER A 5 19.66 -18.66 -5.89
CA SER A 5 20.13 -17.75 -4.84
C SER A 5 19.09 -16.65 -4.62
N GLU A 6 19.02 -16.10 -3.41
CA GLU A 6 18.15 -14.96 -3.08
C GLU A 6 18.36 -13.80 -4.07
N ARG A 7 19.58 -13.52 -4.47
CA ARG A 7 19.93 -12.51 -5.49
C ARG A 7 19.24 -12.75 -6.83
N ARG A 8 19.12 -14.00 -7.31
CA ARG A 8 18.44 -14.31 -8.57
C ARG A 8 16.93 -14.04 -8.47
N VAL A 9 16.31 -14.35 -7.33
CA VAL A 9 14.90 -14.03 -7.09
C VAL A 9 14.71 -12.51 -7.11
N GLN A 10 15.58 -11.78 -6.45
CA GLN A 10 15.57 -10.30 -6.44
C GLN A 10 15.73 -9.70 -7.84
N ASP A 11 16.67 -10.21 -8.64
CA ASP A 11 16.88 -9.74 -10.02
C ASP A 11 15.66 -9.99 -10.91
N ARG A 12 14.96 -11.11 -10.74
CA ARG A 12 13.70 -11.38 -11.45
C ARG A 12 12.58 -10.43 -11.04
N VAL A 13 12.37 -10.24 -9.74
CA VAL A 13 11.35 -9.32 -9.22
C VAL A 13 11.63 -7.90 -9.69
N LYS A 14 12.90 -7.46 -9.63
CA LYS A 14 13.34 -6.18 -10.20
C LYS A 14 13.02 -6.10 -11.70
N GLY A 15 13.30 -7.16 -12.45
CA GLY A 15 12.98 -7.23 -13.88
C GLY A 15 11.47 -7.05 -14.16
N TRP A 16 10.59 -7.69 -13.38
CA TRP A 16 9.14 -7.53 -13.54
C TRP A 16 8.66 -6.12 -13.18
N LEU A 17 9.21 -5.52 -12.11
CA LEU A 17 8.86 -4.15 -11.72
C LEU A 17 9.28 -3.13 -12.79
N ILE A 18 10.46 -3.30 -13.41
CA ILE A 18 10.97 -2.39 -14.44
C ILE A 18 10.29 -2.63 -15.79
N ASN A 19 10.27 -3.88 -16.27
CA ASN A 19 9.89 -4.19 -17.63
C ASN A 19 8.37 -4.36 -17.81
N ASP A 20 7.69 -4.94 -16.83
CA ASP A 20 6.24 -5.18 -16.90
C ASP A 20 5.43 -4.04 -16.27
N LEU A 21 5.93 -3.42 -15.20
CA LEU A 21 5.22 -2.37 -14.44
C LEU A 21 5.80 -0.97 -14.62
N HIS A 22 6.90 -0.81 -15.37
CA HIS A 22 7.49 0.48 -15.73
C HIS A 22 7.98 1.35 -14.57
N TYR A 23 8.44 0.72 -13.46
CA TYR A 23 9.13 1.45 -12.41
C TYR A 23 10.47 1.96 -12.90
N THR A 24 10.80 3.20 -12.59
CA THR A 24 12.13 3.77 -12.84
C THR A 24 13.11 3.26 -11.80
N PHE A 25 14.15 2.55 -12.23
CA PHE A 25 15.16 2.01 -11.32
C PHE A 25 16.14 3.10 -10.89
N LEU A 26 16.27 3.32 -9.59
CA LEU A 26 17.17 4.32 -9.01
C LEU A 26 18.59 3.80 -8.78
N GLY A 27 18.78 2.48 -8.75
CA GLY A 27 20.06 1.85 -8.51
C GLY A 27 20.13 0.99 -7.26
N ASP A 28 21.33 0.46 -7.01
CA ASP A 28 21.74 -0.24 -5.80
C ASP A 28 22.21 0.78 -4.76
N TYR A 29 21.60 0.76 -3.59
CA TYR A 29 21.88 1.70 -2.50
C TYR A 29 22.63 1.09 -1.31
N THR A 30 23.40 0.05 -1.56
CA THR A 30 24.24 -0.63 -0.54
C THR A 30 25.19 0.35 0.16
N ASP A 31 25.81 1.24 -0.59
CA ASP A 31 26.85 2.15 -0.08
C ASP A 31 26.31 3.53 0.33
N THR A 32 25.04 3.82 0.05
CA THR A 32 24.41 5.11 0.34
C THR A 32 23.44 4.99 1.52
N ILE A 33 23.59 5.87 2.52
CA ILE A 33 22.62 5.96 3.61
C ILE A 33 21.33 6.63 3.11
N ASN A 34 20.21 6.02 3.45
CA ASN A 34 18.91 6.44 2.94
C ASN A 34 17.95 6.80 4.06
N THR A 35 17.06 7.73 3.74
CA THR A 35 15.88 8.12 4.50
C THR A 35 14.62 7.68 3.75
N PRO A 36 13.45 7.66 4.39
CA PRO A 36 12.21 7.24 3.71
C PRO A 36 11.71 8.26 2.67
N VAL A 37 12.28 9.47 2.64
CA VAL A 37 11.93 10.50 1.66
C VAL A 37 13.17 10.88 0.87
N LYS A 38 13.11 10.74 -0.46
CA LYS A 38 14.08 11.21 -1.44
C LYS A 38 13.71 12.65 -1.83
N GLU A 39 14.24 13.61 -1.10
CA GLU A 39 13.82 15.02 -1.20
C GLU A 39 13.95 15.57 -2.61
N ASP A 40 15.02 15.22 -3.34
CA ASP A 40 15.26 15.72 -4.70
C ASP A 40 14.19 15.22 -5.69
N LEU A 41 13.77 13.95 -5.57
CA LEU A 41 12.72 13.37 -6.41
C LEU A 41 11.36 14.00 -6.09
N LEU A 42 11.06 14.16 -4.79
CA LEU A 42 9.82 14.81 -4.36
C LEU A 42 9.76 16.27 -4.80
N ARG A 43 10.87 16.99 -4.64
CA ARG A 43 10.99 18.38 -5.11
C ARG A 43 10.75 18.50 -6.61
N LYS A 44 11.37 17.62 -7.42
CA LYS A 44 11.18 17.61 -8.87
C LYS A 44 9.70 17.42 -9.22
N ASN A 45 9.02 16.41 -8.68
CA ASN A 45 7.61 16.14 -8.94
C ASN A 45 6.71 17.33 -8.54
N LEU A 46 6.95 17.95 -7.38
CA LEU A 46 6.17 19.10 -6.94
C LEU A 46 6.40 20.34 -7.82
N ILE A 47 7.62 20.55 -8.34
CA ILE A 47 7.91 21.60 -9.32
C ILE A 47 7.13 21.35 -10.61
N ASP A 48 7.19 20.11 -11.14
CA ASP A 48 6.51 19.73 -12.37
C ASP A 48 4.97 19.89 -12.25
N ARG A 49 4.45 19.81 -11.01
CA ARG A 49 3.03 20.03 -10.67
C ARG A 49 2.70 21.48 -10.33
N GLY A 50 3.66 22.42 -10.46
CA GLY A 50 3.43 23.86 -10.40
C GLY A 50 3.44 24.50 -9.02
N TYR A 51 3.92 23.81 -7.98
CA TYR A 51 4.10 24.44 -6.66
C TYR A 51 5.29 25.39 -6.65
N SER A 52 5.22 26.49 -5.87
CA SER A 52 6.31 27.43 -5.72
C SER A 52 7.44 26.87 -4.85
N GLN A 53 8.67 27.35 -5.05
CA GLN A 53 9.87 26.83 -4.39
C GLN A 53 9.82 26.94 -2.87
N ASP A 54 9.28 28.02 -2.32
CA ASP A 54 9.14 28.23 -0.88
C ASP A 54 8.11 27.28 -0.26
N VAL A 55 6.97 27.05 -0.94
CA VAL A 55 5.93 26.08 -0.56
C VAL A 55 6.51 24.67 -0.56
N ILE A 56 7.25 24.29 -1.62
CA ILE A 56 7.91 22.99 -1.73
C ILE A 56 8.92 22.79 -0.59
N ALA A 57 9.77 23.79 -0.32
CA ALA A 57 10.77 23.67 0.74
C ALA A 57 10.14 23.44 2.12
N ARG A 58 9.07 24.17 2.45
CA ARG A 58 8.34 24.01 3.71
C ARG A 58 7.62 22.66 3.79
N ALA A 59 6.95 22.23 2.72
CA ALA A 59 6.24 20.97 2.68
C ALA A 59 7.19 19.77 2.85
N ILE A 60 8.31 19.76 2.13
CA ILE A 60 9.31 18.70 2.27
C ILE A 60 9.89 18.68 3.68
N ALA A 61 10.28 19.85 4.22
CA ALA A 61 10.82 19.93 5.58
C ALA A 61 9.82 19.42 6.64
N ASP A 62 8.53 19.72 6.48
CA ASP A 62 7.50 19.27 7.41
C ASP A 62 7.27 17.76 7.32
N LEU A 63 7.21 17.20 6.10
CA LEU A 63 7.09 15.75 5.89
C LEU A 63 8.31 14.99 6.44
N VAL A 64 9.52 15.46 6.15
CA VAL A 64 10.78 14.84 6.61
C VAL A 64 10.86 14.87 8.12
N ARG A 65 10.55 16.02 8.74
CA ARG A 65 10.52 16.18 10.20
C ARG A 65 9.52 15.22 10.85
N LEU A 66 8.31 15.10 10.27
CA LEU A 66 7.29 14.17 10.76
C LEU A 66 7.75 12.72 10.61
N ALA A 67 8.26 12.33 9.45
CA ALA A 67 8.73 10.98 9.19
C ALA A 67 9.93 10.56 10.06
N ALA A 68 10.77 11.52 10.45
CA ALA A 68 11.93 11.30 11.33
C ALA A 68 11.58 11.26 12.82
N ASN A 69 10.30 11.46 13.20
CA ASN A 69 9.89 11.46 14.60
C ASN A 69 10.06 10.06 15.22
N GLN A 70 10.94 9.94 16.22
CA GLN A 70 11.23 8.71 16.95
C GLN A 70 10.77 8.79 18.42
N THR A 71 10.09 9.88 18.80
CA THR A 71 9.58 10.05 20.16
C THR A 71 8.23 9.38 20.35
N GLU A 72 7.47 9.26 19.27
CA GLU A 72 6.17 8.59 19.24
C GLU A 72 6.28 7.16 18.72
N GLU A 73 5.24 6.37 18.96
CA GLU A 73 5.13 5.01 18.44
C GLU A 73 4.97 5.02 16.90
N LEU A 74 5.47 3.97 16.24
CA LEU A 74 5.42 3.85 14.78
C LEU A 74 4.00 4.02 14.22
N TYR A 75 3.00 3.43 14.87
CA TYR A 75 1.60 3.56 14.47
C TYR A 75 1.17 5.04 14.37
N SER A 76 1.43 5.85 15.40
CA SER A 76 1.01 7.25 15.45
C SER A 76 1.71 8.09 14.39
N VAL A 77 3.03 7.91 14.23
CA VAL A 77 3.81 8.62 13.21
C VAL A 77 3.35 8.22 11.80
N ASN A 78 3.18 6.93 11.55
CA ASN A 78 2.74 6.44 10.24
C ASN A 78 1.31 6.92 9.91
N GLN A 79 0.41 6.99 10.91
CA GLN A 79 -0.93 7.56 10.73
C GLN A 79 -0.86 9.04 10.35
N ALA A 80 -0.09 9.84 11.07
CA ALA A 80 0.06 11.27 10.78
C ALA A 80 0.68 11.52 9.39
N VAL A 81 1.69 10.71 9.00
CA VAL A 81 2.24 10.75 7.65
C VAL A 81 1.18 10.36 6.62
N TYR A 82 0.46 9.27 6.84
CA TYR A 82 -0.60 8.80 5.94
C TYR A 82 -1.69 9.85 5.72
N GLU A 83 -2.12 10.56 6.78
CA GLU A 83 -3.09 11.65 6.66
C GLU A 83 -2.60 12.76 5.73
N LYS A 84 -1.31 13.16 5.84
CA LYS A 84 -0.72 14.12 4.91
C LYS A 84 -0.62 13.59 3.47
N LEU A 85 -0.27 12.32 3.30
CA LEU A 85 -0.21 11.72 1.96
C LEU A 85 -1.60 11.66 1.32
N ARG A 86 -2.62 11.27 2.09
CA ARG A 86 -3.98 11.06 1.58
C ARG A 86 -4.75 12.35 1.35
N TYR A 87 -4.69 13.27 2.31
CA TYR A 87 -5.54 14.48 2.30
C TYR A 87 -4.76 15.75 1.93
N GLY A 88 -3.47 15.63 1.70
CA GLY A 88 -2.57 16.76 1.49
C GLY A 88 -2.14 17.43 2.79
N ASP A 89 -1.03 18.14 2.73
CA ASP A 89 -0.55 18.95 3.83
C ASP A 89 -1.22 20.33 3.79
N GLN A 90 -2.14 20.57 4.73
CA GLN A 90 -2.94 21.79 4.84
C GLN A 90 -2.27 22.85 5.73
N GLY A 91 -1.15 22.50 6.38
CA GLY A 91 -0.41 23.40 7.28
C GLY A 91 0.53 24.38 6.60
N ILE A 92 0.78 24.20 5.30
CA ILE A 92 1.75 24.96 4.55
C ILE A 92 1.23 26.38 4.25
N ARG A 93 2.14 27.36 4.32
CA ARG A 93 1.87 28.76 3.96
C ARG A 93 2.83 29.20 2.86
N ASP A 94 2.33 30.01 1.93
CA ASP A 94 3.14 30.68 0.91
C ASP A 94 3.95 31.88 1.51
N GLU A 95 4.70 32.57 0.68
CA GLU A 95 5.46 33.77 1.06
C GLU A 95 4.59 34.93 1.52
N HIS A 96 3.31 34.93 1.12
CA HIS A 96 2.32 35.95 1.51
C HIS A 96 1.53 35.55 2.76
N GLY A 97 1.82 34.37 3.35
CA GLY A 97 1.12 33.85 4.53
C GLY A 97 -0.21 33.14 4.23
N ASN A 98 -0.60 33.01 2.97
CA ASN A 98 -1.81 32.29 2.59
C ASN A 98 -1.63 30.79 2.79
N ARG A 99 -2.69 30.07 3.19
CA ARG A 99 -2.66 28.62 3.30
C ARG A 99 -2.69 27.97 1.92
N VAL A 100 -1.77 27.02 1.71
CA VAL A 100 -1.67 26.23 0.50
C VAL A 100 -1.72 24.75 0.90
N THR A 101 -2.62 23.98 0.31
CA THR A 101 -2.62 22.53 0.48
C THR A 101 -1.64 21.92 -0.51
N VAL A 102 -0.66 21.17 -0.01
CA VAL A 102 0.32 20.47 -0.84
C VAL A 102 -0.04 18.99 -0.89
N TYR A 103 -0.38 18.49 -2.05
CA TYR A 103 -0.63 17.09 -2.30
C TYR A 103 0.67 16.41 -2.72
N TYR A 104 1.27 15.60 -1.86
CA TYR A 104 2.49 14.85 -2.16
C TYR A 104 2.31 13.78 -3.24
N ILE A 105 1.10 13.22 -3.34
CA ILE A 105 0.69 12.23 -4.34
C ILE A 105 -0.58 12.76 -5.02
N ASP A 106 -0.65 12.68 -6.35
CA ASP A 106 -1.87 12.95 -7.10
C ASP A 106 -2.73 11.68 -7.18
N TRP A 107 -3.77 11.61 -6.37
CA TRP A 107 -4.65 10.44 -6.30
C TRP A 107 -5.68 10.39 -7.43
N THR A 108 -5.84 11.48 -8.18
CA THR A 108 -6.84 11.60 -9.25
C THR A 108 -6.29 11.24 -10.62
N ASP A 109 -5.00 11.42 -10.81
CA ASP A 109 -4.31 11.18 -12.07
C ASP A 109 -2.97 10.46 -11.81
N THR A 110 -2.96 9.15 -12.00
CA THR A 110 -1.77 8.32 -11.78
C THR A 110 -0.58 8.78 -12.62
N SER A 111 -0.81 9.33 -13.82
CA SER A 111 0.25 9.78 -14.72
C SER A 111 1.04 10.98 -14.23
N LYS A 112 0.54 11.70 -13.22
CA LYS A 112 1.25 12.82 -12.58
C LYS A 112 2.19 12.38 -11.47
N ASN A 113 2.25 11.09 -11.20
CA ASN A 113 3.16 10.53 -10.21
C ASN A 113 4.31 9.78 -10.88
N ASP A 114 5.46 9.87 -10.25
CA ASP A 114 6.65 9.11 -10.61
C ASP A 114 6.76 7.87 -9.73
N PHE A 115 6.95 6.70 -10.34
CA PHE A 115 7.11 5.43 -9.63
C PHE A 115 8.55 4.95 -9.75
N TYR A 116 9.20 4.78 -8.60
CA TYR A 116 10.61 4.39 -8.55
C TYR A 116 10.83 3.11 -7.74
N LEU A 117 11.90 2.42 -8.09
CA LEU A 117 12.41 1.23 -7.40
C LEU A 117 13.87 1.43 -7.04
N ALA A 118 14.23 1.13 -5.79
CA ALA A 118 15.62 1.00 -5.36
C ALA A 118 15.87 -0.39 -4.78
N GLU A 119 17.09 -0.92 -4.94
CA GLU A 119 17.51 -2.18 -4.33
C GLU A 119 18.58 -1.96 -3.26
N GLU A 120 18.67 -2.92 -2.31
CA GLU A 120 19.70 -2.96 -1.26
C GLU A 120 19.80 -1.64 -0.48
N VAL A 121 18.64 -1.14 -0.04
CA VAL A 121 18.54 0.21 0.54
C VAL A 121 19.11 0.27 1.94
N SER A 122 20.36 0.75 2.08
CA SER A 122 21.03 0.89 3.37
C SER A 122 20.42 1.98 4.24
N VAL A 123 19.95 1.61 5.42
CA VAL A 123 19.36 2.52 6.42
C VAL A 123 20.09 2.36 7.74
N LEU A 124 20.49 3.48 8.36
CA LEU A 124 21.10 3.46 9.69
C LEU A 124 20.10 3.01 10.74
N ARG A 125 20.55 2.15 11.65
CA ARG A 125 19.80 1.80 12.85
C ARG A 125 19.78 2.98 13.84
N TYR A 126 19.03 2.82 14.92
CA TYR A 126 18.95 3.81 15.99
C TYR A 126 20.33 4.17 16.57
N ASP A 127 21.30 3.24 16.59
CA ASP A 127 22.67 3.46 17.05
C ASP A 127 23.51 4.38 16.12
N GLN A 128 23.01 4.75 14.95
CA GLN A 128 23.66 5.58 13.92
C GLN A 128 25.01 5.01 13.43
N VAL A 129 25.28 3.74 13.67
CA VAL A 129 26.55 3.07 13.29
C VAL A 129 26.26 1.86 12.41
N THR A 130 25.37 0.98 12.86
CA THR A 130 25.04 -0.23 12.12
C THR A 130 23.88 0.01 11.14
N LYS A 131 23.82 -0.82 10.10
CA LYS A 131 22.84 -0.67 9.01
C LYS A 131 21.91 -1.87 8.94
N LYS A 132 20.70 -1.64 8.48
CA LYS A 132 19.80 -2.63 7.91
C LYS A 132 19.60 -2.32 6.43
N ARG A 133 19.29 -3.36 5.66
CA ARG A 133 19.26 -3.24 4.21
C ARG A 133 18.08 -4.04 3.65
N PRO A 134 16.91 -3.38 3.50
CA PRO A 134 15.77 -3.93 2.75
C PRO A 134 16.14 -4.25 1.31
N ASP A 135 15.64 -5.38 0.79
CA ASP A 135 15.98 -5.88 -0.55
C ASP A 135 15.50 -4.93 -1.64
N LEU A 136 14.20 -4.60 -1.64
CA LEU A 136 13.57 -3.71 -2.63
C LEU A 136 12.63 -2.71 -1.94
N VAL A 137 12.71 -1.45 -2.35
CA VAL A 137 11.84 -0.37 -1.85
C VAL A 137 11.17 0.34 -3.03
N LEU A 138 9.85 0.49 -2.93
CA LEU A 138 9.01 1.20 -3.90
C LEU A 138 8.73 2.61 -3.42
N TYR A 139 8.88 3.57 -4.31
CA TYR A 139 8.64 4.99 -4.04
C TYR A 139 7.58 5.54 -4.99
N ILE A 140 6.75 6.43 -4.47
CA ILE A 140 5.90 7.33 -5.27
C ILE A 140 6.41 8.75 -5.04
N ASN A 141 6.77 9.45 -6.10
CA ASN A 141 7.31 10.82 -6.06
C ASN A 141 8.51 10.97 -5.11
N GLY A 142 9.29 9.91 -4.89
CA GLY A 142 10.41 9.92 -3.95
C GLY A 142 10.05 9.59 -2.50
N ILE A 143 8.79 9.31 -2.17
CA ILE A 143 8.35 8.86 -0.84
C ILE A 143 8.29 7.33 -0.84
N ALA A 144 9.00 6.69 0.08
CA ALA A 144 8.97 5.23 0.24
C ALA A 144 7.61 4.78 0.75
N VAL A 145 6.86 4.04 -0.07
CA VAL A 145 5.50 3.58 0.25
C VAL A 145 5.36 2.07 0.33
N GLY A 146 6.30 1.34 -0.26
CA GLY A 146 6.28 -0.12 -0.27
C GLY A 146 7.65 -0.73 -0.06
N MET A 147 7.69 -1.91 0.55
CA MET A 147 8.92 -2.69 0.76
C MET A 147 8.65 -4.14 0.40
N ILE A 148 9.61 -4.78 -0.26
CA ILE A 148 9.55 -6.19 -0.62
C ILE A 148 10.78 -6.88 -0.06
N GLU A 149 10.57 -7.86 0.80
CA GLU A 149 11.61 -8.74 1.33
C GLU A 149 11.52 -10.09 0.63
N LEU A 150 12.60 -10.54 0.07
CA LEU A 150 12.65 -11.74 -0.76
C LEU A 150 13.44 -12.85 -0.08
N LYS A 151 13.02 -14.07 -0.29
CA LYS A 151 13.72 -15.25 0.20
C LYS A 151 13.88 -16.27 -0.93
N ARG A 152 14.95 -17.07 -0.87
CA ARG A 152 15.11 -18.23 -1.76
C ARG A 152 13.98 -19.24 -1.52
N SER A 153 13.64 -20.03 -2.51
CA SER A 153 12.49 -20.96 -2.48
C SER A 153 12.49 -22.00 -1.34
N LEU A 154 13.65 -22.29 -0.75
CA LEU A 154 13.78 -23.21 0.39
C LEU A 154 13.63 -22.53 1.75
N VAL A 155 13.49 -21.23 1.80
CA VAL A 155 13.32 -20.45 3.02
C VAL A 155 11.89 -19.95 3.06
N SER A 156 11.20 -20.16 4.18
CA SER A 156 9.81 -19.71 4.32
C SER A 156 9.68 -18.19 4.18
N VAL A 157 8.64 -17.74 3.52
CA VAL A 157 8.25 -16.32 3.44
C VAL A 157 8.06 -15.72 4.84
N GLY A 158 7.69 -16.54 5.83
CA GLY A 158 7.59 -16.13 7.23
C GLY A 158 8.90 -15.54 7.80
N GLU A 159 10.06 -16.00 7.34
CA GLU A 159 11.36 -15.42 7.78
C GLU A 159 11.52 -13.97 7.28
N GLY A 160 11.16 -13.69 6.03
CA GLY A 160 11.14 -12.31 5.51
C GLY A 160 10.17 -11.42 6.27
N ILE A 161 8.99 -11.93 6.63
CA ILE A 161 8.02 -11.19 7.45
C ILE A 161 8.60 -10.88 8.84
N ARG A 162 9.19 -11.86 9.52
CA ARG A 162 9.82 -11.67 10.83
C ARG A 162 11.00 -10.70 10.77
N GLN A 163 11.76 -10.71 9.68
CA GLN A 163 12.84 -9.75 9.44
C GLN A 163 12.26 -8.32 9.34
N MET A 164 11.21 -8.09 8.56
CA MET A 164 10.55 -6.79 8.46
C MET A 164 9.96 -6.35 9.81
N LEU A 165 9.32 -7.25 10.56
CA LEU A 165 8.81 -6.94 11.90
C LEU A 165 9.93 -6.54 12.87
N THR A 166 11.07 -7.21 12.80
CA THR A 166 12.25 -6.86 13.59
C THR A 166 12.78 -5.48 13.19
N ASN A 167 12.80 -5.17 11.90
CA ASN A 167 13.29 -3.89 11.38
C ASN A 167 12.40 -2.71 11.82
N GLN A 168 11.13 -2.92 12.12
CA GLN A 168 10.19 -1.91 12.62
C GLN A 168 10.41 -1.55 14.10
N LYS A 169 11.21 -2.30 14.84
CA LYS A 169 11.48 -2.00 16.25
C LYS A 169 12.37 -0.77 16.40
N LYS A 170 12.20 -0.06 17.53
CA LYS A 170 12.87 1.21 17.82
C LYS A 170 14.39 1.12 17.74
N GLU A 171 14.99 0.01 18.17
CA GLU A 171 16.44 -0.22 18.11
C GLU A 171 16.96 -0.48 16.69
N ASN A 172 16.08 -0.65 15.70
CA ASN A 172 16.44 -0.90 14.31
C ASN A 172 16.19 0.33 13.44
N ILE A 173 15.44 0.17 12.35
CA ILE A 173 15.19 1.23 11.36
C ILE A 173 13.72 1.69 11.38
N GLN A 174 13.12 1.78 12.56
CA GLN A 174 11.70 2.12 12.75
C GLN A 174 11.27 3.37 11.96
N SER A 175 12.08 4.43 11.98
CA SER A 175 11.77 5.68 11.27
C SER A 175 11.62 5.50 9.75
N PHE A 176 12.29 4.50 9.16
CA PHE A 176 12.13 4.20 7.74
C PHE A 176 10.73 3.66 7.40
N PHE A 177 10.04 3.07 8.39
CA PHE A 177 8.68 2.57 8.23
C PHE A 177 7.59 3.64 8.45
N SER A 178 7.95 4.85 8.83
CA SER A 178 6.99 5.94 9.07
C SER A 178 6.16 6.31 7.84
N THR A 179 6.71 6.13 6.64
CA THR A 179 6.02 6.40 5.36
C THR A 179 5.44 5.15 4.71
N MET A 180 5.81 3.95 5.17
CA MET A 180 5.42 2.69 4.54
C MET A 180 3.92 2.43 4.62
N GLN A 181 3.34 2.08 3.47
CA GLN A 181 1.93 1.80 3.35
C GLN A 181 1.65 0.32 3.05
N LEU A 182 2.57 -0.36 2.35
CA LEU A 182 2.45 -1.76 1.99
C LEU A 182 3.77 -2.49 2.22
N LEU A 183 3.73 -3.58 2.98
CA LEU A 183 4.88 -4.43 3.27
C LEU A 183 4.65 -5.81 2.66
N MET A 184 5.60 -6.28 1.91
CA MET A 184 5.49 -7.52 1.15
C MET A 184 6.69 -8.43 1.42
N ALA A 185 6.43 -9.72 1.52
CA ALA A 185 7.49 -10.73 1.55
C ALA A 185 7.15 -11.88 0.61
N GLY A 186 8.14 -12.44 -0.06
CA GLY A 186 7.86 -13.49 -1.02
C GLY A 186 9.03 -14.38 -1.38
N ASN A 187 8.67 -15.53 -1.94
CA ASN A 187 9.56 -16.43 -2.65
C ASN A 187 8.79 -17.12 -3.79
N GLU A 188 9.48 -17.82 -4.65
CA GLU A 188 8.83 -18.46 -5.81
C GLU A 188 7.98 -19.68 -5.45
N ALA A 189 8.25 -20.35 -4.33
CA ALA A 189 7.50 -21.52 -3.89
C ALA A 189 6.15 -21.15 -3.26
N GLU A 190 6.16 -20.18 -2.34
CA GLU A 190 4.96 -19.75 -1.59
C GLU A 190 4.22 -18.60 -2.28
N GLY A 191 4.90 -17.82 -3.14
CA GLY A 191 4.38 -16.60 -3.75
C GLY A 191 4.60 -15.36 -2.88
N LEU A 192 3.77 -14.33 -3.06
CA LEU A 192 3.86 -13.05 -2.35
C LEU A 192 2.81 -12.96 -1.26
N LYS A 193 3.23 -12.58 -0.06
CA LYS A 193 2.35 -12.19 1.05
C LYS A 193 2.50 -10.70 1.31
N TYR A 194 1.42 -10.05 1.76
CA TYR A 194 1.41 -8.62 2.05
C TYR A 194 0.73 -8.27 3.37
N GLY A 195 1.11 -7.17 3.92
CA GLY A 195 0.57 -6.59 5.12
C GLY A 195 0.90 -5.10 5.21
N VAL A 196 0.75 -4.54 6.37
CA VAL A 196 1.10 -3.15 6.69
C VAL A 196 2.03 -3.13 7.91
N ILE A 197 2.42 -1.95 8.37
CA ILE A 197 3.25 -1.85 9.57
C ILE A 197 2.63 -2.64 10.74
N GLU A 198 3.49 -3.26 11.55
CA GLU A 198 3.12 -4.00 12.77
C GLU A 198 2.13 -5.16 12.58
N THR A 199 1.87 -5.57 11.32
CA THR A 199 1.06 -6.76 11.03
C THR A 199 1.80 -8.01 11.47
N GLU A 200 1.26 -8.76 12.44
CA GLU A 200 1.83 -10.05 12.85
C GLU A 200 1.88 -11.06 11.69
N GLU A 201 2.88 -11.94 11.68
CA GLU A 201 3.10 -12.92 10.59
C GLU A 201 1.84 -13.70 10.20
N LYS A 202 1.06 -14.15 11.20
CA LYS A 202 -0.18 -14.94 10.96
C LYS A 202 -1.30 -14.17 10.26
N TYR A 203 -1.23 -12.84 10.21
CA TYR A 203 -2.21 -11.98 9.58
C TYR A 203 -1.76 -11.43 8.23
N TYR A 204 -0.56 -11.78 7.76
CA TYR A 204 -0.16 -11.47 6.39
C TYR A 204 -1.09 -12.15 5.40
N LEU A 205 -1.45 -11.43 4.37
CA LEU A 205 -2.46 -11.80 3.38
C LEU A 205 -1.80 -12.28 2.10
N GLN A 206 -2.53 -13.07 1.32
CA GLN A 206 -2.16 -13.44 -0.03
C GLN A 206 -3.19 -12.87 -1.00
N TRP A 207 -2.71 -12.23 -2.06
CA TRP A 207 -3.58 -11.67 -3.09
C TRP A 207 -4.00 -12.75 -4.08
N ARG A 208 -5.25 -12.67 -4.54
CA ARG A 208 -5.78 -13.44 -5.66
C ARG A 208 -6.64 -12.52 -6.49
N GLU A 209 -6.42 -12.50 -7.81
CA GLU A 209 -7.31 -11.79 -8.71
C GLU A 209 -8.67 -12.48 -8.75
N ASP A 210 -9.73 -11.69 -8.94
CA ASP A 210 -11.07 -12.20 -9.20
C ASP A 210 -11.29 -12.18 -10.72
N GLU A 211 -11.31 -13.34 -11.33
CA GLU A 211 -11.53 -13.51 -12.78
C GLU A 211 -12.89 -12.95 -13.25
N ARG A 212 -13.83 -12.76 -12.30
CA ARG A 212 -15.15 -12.19 -12.55
C ARG A 212 -15.19 -10.68 -12.40
N ALA A 213 -14.11 -10.07 -11.92
CA ALA A 213 -14.00 -8.61 -11.84
C ALA A 213 -13.87 -8.05 -13.26
N ALA A 214 -14.94 -7.41 -13.72
CA ALA A 214 -15.03 -6.86 -15.08
C ALA A 214 -14.63 -5.38 -15.14
N ASP A 215 -13.66 -4.97 -14.35
CA ASP A 215 -13.03 -3.65 -14.46
C ASP A 215 -11.78 -3.72 -15.34
N ASP A 216 -11.49 -2.65 -16.07
CA ASP A 216 -10.38 -2.61 -17.05
C ASP A 216 -9.01 -2.89 -16.40
N LEU A 217 -8.81 -2.45 -15.16
CA LEU A 217 -7.57 -2.69 -14.42
C LEU A 217 -7.38 -4.18 -14.14
N SER A 218 -8.41 -4.87 -13.63
CA SER A 218 -8.34 -6.31 -13.35
C SER A 218 -8.19 -7.14 -14.62
N VAL A 219 -8.81 -6.73 -15.72
CA VAL A 219 -8.64 -7.36 -17.04
C VAL A 219 -7.19 -7.23 -17.50
N ASN A 220 -6.60 -6.03 -17.42
CA ASN A 220 -5.21 -5.79 -17.79
C ASN A 220 -4.23 -6.58 -16.91
N ILE A 221 -4.43 -6.61 -15.59
CA ILE A 221 -3.62 -7.39 -14.66
C ILE A 221 -3.70 -8.88 -14.99
N SER A 222 -4.89 -9.41 -15.22
CA SER A 222 -5.09 -10.83 -15.58
C SER A 222 -4.39 -11.18 -16.89
N ALA A 223 -4.42 -10.31 -17.91
CA ALA A 223 -3.70 -10.48 -19.16
C ALA A 223 -2.17 -10.47 -18.96
N MET A 224 -1.65 -9.64 -18.06
CA MET A 224 -0.22 -9.63 -17.72
C MET A 224 0.17 -10.92 -16.97
N GLN A 225 -0.67 -11.43 -16.08
CA GLN A 225 -0.43 -12.68 -15.32
C GLN A 225 -0.45 -13.91 -16.24
N ALA A 226 -1.30 -13.92 -17.25
CA ALA A 226 -1.39 -15.03 -18.19
C ALA A 226 -0.11 -15.26 -19.02
N ARG A 227 0.82 -14.31 -19.06
CA ARG A 227 2.10 -14.44 -19.80
C ARG A 227 3.06 -15.44 -19.16
N GLU A 228 2.97 -15.64 -17.85
CA GLU A 228 3.88 -16.53 -17.10
C GLU A 228 3.18 -17.06 -15.83
N THR A 229 3.19 -18.38 -15.62
CA THR A 229 2.66 -19.04 -14.42
C THR A 229 3.69 -19.02 -13.30
N ASN A 230 3.82 -17.90 -12.60
CA ASN A 230 4.68 -17.76 -11.42
C ASN A 230 3.90 -17.04 -10.31
N ARG A 231 3.75 -17.70 -9.15
CA ARG A 231 2.96 -17.17 -8.02
C ARG A 231 3.52 -15.87 -7.45
N LEU A 232 4.85 -15.77 -7.37
CA LEU A 232 5.51 -14.55 -6.89
C LEU A 232 5.27 -13.41 -7.88
N ARG A 233 5.48 -13.65 -9.18
CA ARG A 233 5.22 -12.67 -10.24
C ARG A 233 3.78 -12.19 -10.22
N ASN A 234 2.83 -13.12 -10.14
CA ASN A 234 1.42 -12.77 -10.11
C ASN A 234 1.08 -11.85 -8.92
N GLY A 235 1.65 -12.12 -7.75
CA GLY A 235 1.50 -11.24 -6.58
C GLY A 235 2.11 -9.85 -6.81
N ILE A 236 3.31 -9.77 -7.38
CA ILE A 236 3.97 -8.50 -7.71
C ILE A 236 3.14 -7.70 -8.71
N ILE A 237 2.70 -8.32 -9.83
CA ILE A 237 1.88 -7.65 -10.84
C ILE A 237 0.58 -7.13 -10.22
N SER A 238 -0.09 -7.93 -9.38
CA SER A 238 -1.36 -7.53 -8.76
C SER A 238 -1.24 -6.37 -7.79
N LEU A 239 -0.21 -6.37 -6.94
CA LEU A 239 -0.10 -5.41 -5.84
C LEU A 239 0.72 -4.17 -6.20
N CYS A 240 1.65 -4.28 -7.15
CA CYS A 240 2.57 -3.21 -7.50
C CYS A 240 2.22 -2.51 -8.82
N GLN A 241 1.20 -2.96 -9.58
CA GLN A 241 0.68 -2.16 -10.70
C GLN A 241 0.23 -0.79 -10.16
N HIS A 242 0.63 0.28 -10.85
CA HIS A 242 0.57 1.66 -10.35
C HIS A 242 -0.83 2.04 -9.82
N ASP A 243 -1.88 1.89 -10.62
CA ASP A 243 -3.25 2.24 -10.22
C ASP A 243 -3.74 1.36 -9.07
N ARG A 244 -3.38 0.05 -9.07
CA ARG A 244 -3.73 -0.86 -7.99
C ARG A 244 -3.02 -0.47 -6.69
N LEU A 245 -1.73 -0.18 -6.73
CA LEU A 245 -0.96 0.26 -5.57
C LEU A 245 -1.53 1.55 -5.00
N MET A 246 -1.78 2.54 -5.85
CA MET A 246 -2.39 3.80 -5.44
C MET A 246 -3.78 3.59 -4.83
N MET A 247 -4.62 2.78 -5.47
CA MET A 247 -5.95 2.47 -4.95
C MET A 247 -5.89 1.75 -3.60
N LEU A 248 -4.99 0.78 -3.43
CA LEU A 248 -4.80 0.09 -2.14
C LEU A 248 -4.39 1.05 -1.04
N ILE A 249 -3.45 1.94 -1.31
CA ILE A 249 -2.98 2.92 -0.33
C ILE A 249 -4.07 3.93 -0.01
N HIS A 250 -4.70 4.52 -1.02
CA HIS A 250 -5.67 5.59 -0.82
C HIS A 250 -6.99 5.11 -0.20
N ASP A 251 -7.54 4.00 -0.70
CA ASP A 251 -8.92 3.61 -0.40
C ASP A 251 -9.04 2.46 0.60
N PHE A 252 -7.97 1.67 0.79
CA PHE A 252 -8.05 0.39 1.49
C PHE A 252 -7.12 0.28 2.70
N VAL A 253 -6.57 1.39 3.16
CA VAL A 253 -5.83 1.49 4.44
C VAL A 253 -6.73 2.12 5.49
N ILE A 254 -6.76 1.52 6.68
CA ILE A 254 -7.50 2.00 7.84
C ILE A 254 -6.59 1.95 9.08
N PHE A 255 -6.71 2.97 9.91
CA PHE A 255 -6.15 3.02 11.25
C PHE A 255 -7.28 2.82 12.27
N ASP A 256 -7.23 1.73 13.04
CA ASP A 256 -8.30 1.32 13.94
C ASP A 256 -7.73 0.88 15.28
N ALA A 257 -7.96 1.70 16.31
CA ALA A 257 -7.60 1.42 17.70
C ALA A 257 -6.15 0.91 17.89
N GLY A 258 -5.17 1.59 17.27
CA GLY A 258 -3.75 1.24 17.39
C GLY A 258 -3.29 0.17 16.39
N ILE A 259 -4.16 -0.29 15.49
CA ILE A 259 -3.82 -1.30 14.48
C ILE A 259 -4.07 -0.73 13.09
N LYS A 260 -3.02 -0.68 12.27
CA LYS A 260 -3.16 -0.39 10.84
C LYS A 260 -3.63 -1.64 10.11
N LYS A 261 -4.58 -1.49 9.21
CA LYS A 261 -5.19 -2.59 8.45
C LYS A 261 -5.23 -2.26 6.97
N THR A 262 -5.19 -3.30 6.14
CA THR A 262 -5.45 -3.21 4.70
C THR A 262 -6.48 -4.27 4.28
N ALA A 263 -7.09 -4.08 3.11
CA ALA A 263 -8.12 -4.98 2.64
C ALA A 263 -7.55 -6.33 2.16
N ARG A 264 -8.33 -7.38 2.36
CA ARG A 264 -8.16 -8.66 1.66
C ARG A 264 -8.67 -8.54 0.23
N HIS A 265 -8.15 -9.36 -0.70
CA HIS A 265 -8.61 -9.36 -2.09
C HIS A 265 -10.13 -9.47 -2.25
N ASN A 266 -10.79 -10.36 -1.49
CA ASN A 266 -12.24 -10.51 -1.54
C ASN A 266 -12.99 -9.27 -1.04
N GLN A 267 -12.46 -8.54 -0.07
CA GLN A 267 -13.03 -7.27 0.39
C GLN A 267 -12.87 -6.19 -0.68
N PHE A 268 -11.67 -6.11 -1.27
CA PHE A 268 -11.37 -5.19 -2.36
C PHE A 268 -12.35 -5.34 -3.52
N PHE A 269 -12.48 -6.55 -4.07
CA PHE A 269 -13.36 -6.78 -5.22
C PHE A 269 -14.84 -6.62 -4.88
N ALA A 270 -15.28 -7.01 -3.68
CA ALA A 270 -16.65 -6.79 -3.23
C ALA A 270 -17.00 -5.30 -3.17
N ILE A 271 -16.08 -4.45 -2.72
CA ILE A 271 -16.26 -3.00 -2.65
C ILE A 271 -16.31 -2.40 -4.05
N LEU A 272 -15.42 -2.79 -4.96
CA LEU A 272 -15.46 -2.31 -6.35
C LEU A 272 -16.75 -2.69 -7.07
N ALA A 273 -17.20 -3.95 -6.89
CA ALA A 273 -18.45 -4.41 -7.45
C ALA A 273 -19.67 -3.64 -6.90
N ALA A 274 -19.68 -3.38 -5.59
CA ALA A 274 -20.73 -2.57 -4.97
C ALA A 274 -20.76 -1.15 -5.51
N GLN A 275 -19.61 -0.51 -5.65
CA GLN A 275 -19.50 0.84 -6.21
C GLN A 275 -19.97 0.92 -7.66
N LYS A 276 -19.62 -0.07 -8.48
CA LYS A 276 -20.11 -0.15 -9.87
C LYS A 276 -21.64 -0.18 -9.88
N ARG A 277 -22.26 -1.06 -9.09
CA ARG A 277 -23.73 -1.14 -9.03
C ARG A 277 -24.37 0.15 -8.54
N ILE A 278 -23.77 0.83 -7.58
CA ILE A 278 -24.27 2.12 -7.08
C ILE A 278 -24.21 3.17 -8.20
N ARG A 279 -23.10 3.26 -8.93
CA ARG A 279 -22.98 4.18 -10.08
C ARG A 279 -24.01 3.87 -11.18
N ASP A 280 -24.31 2.59 -11.38
CA ASP A 280 -25.29 2.13 -12.36
C ASP A 280 -26.76 2.30 -11.85
N GLY A 281 -26.98 2.89 -10.66
CA GLY A 281 -28.29 3.04 -10.03
C GLY A 281 -28.94 1.72 -9.61
N GLN A 282 -28.13 0.67 -9.43
CA GLN A 282 -28.61 -0.68 -9.12
C GLN A 282 -28.39 -1.03 -7.64
N GLY A 283 -29.40 -1.62 -7.01
CA GLY A 283 -29.26 -2.25 -5.71
C GLY A 283 -28.48 -3.58 -5.78
N GLY A 284 -28.14 -4.16 -4.62
CA GLY A 284 -27.48 -5.44 -4.56
C GLY A 284 -27.27 -5.96 -3.15
N ILE A 285 -26.79 -7.20 -3.06
CA ILE A 285 -26.42 -7.85 -1.80
C ILE A 285 -24.97 -8.31 -1.90
N ILE A 286 -24.13 -7.91 -0.94
CA ILE A 286 -22.78 -8.43 -0.80
C ILE A 286 -22.85 -9.65 0.11
N TRP A 287 -22.63 -10.81 -0.47
CA TRP A 287 -22.60 -12.07 0.27
C TRP A 287 -21.16 -12.44 0.64
N ASN A 288 -20.88 -12.47 1.91
CA ASN A 288 -19.57 -12.88 2.44
C ASN A 288 -19.74 -13.90 3.58
N THR A 289 -18.83 -14.86 3.67
CA THR A 289 -18.81 -15.86 4.74
C THR A 289 -18.60 -15.21 6.11
N GLN A 290 -18.97 -15.93 7.17
CA GLN A 290 -18.66 -15.50 8.53
C GLN A 290 -17.13 -15.37 8.71
N GLY A 291 -16.67 -14.36 9.44
CA GLY A 291 -15.22 -14.12 9.63
C GLY A 291 -14.48 -13.45 8.46
N SER A 292 -15.16 -13.10 7.35
CA SER A 292 -14.54 -12.44 6.18
C SER A 292 -14.25 -10.94 6.37
N GLY A 293 -14.57 -10.38 7.55
CA GLY A 293 -14.37 -8.96 7.83
C GLY A 293 -15.45 -8.05 7.22
N LYS A 294 -16.73 -8.45 7.28
CA LYS A 294 -17.87 -7.68 6.76
C LYS A 294 -17.93 -6.24 7.27
N SER A 295 -17.62 -6.01 8.56
CA SER A 295 -17.57 -4.66 9.15
C SER A 295 -16.57 -3.77 8.43
N LEU A 296 -15.40 -4.31 8.05
CA LEU A 296 -14.39 -3.58 7.31
C LEU A 296 -14.87 -3.24 5.89
N ILE A 297 -15.58 -4.17 5.22
CA ILE A 297 -16.21 -3.89 3.91
C ILE A 297 -17.20 -2.75 4.03
N MET A 298 -18.04 -2.73 5.06
CA MET A 298 -19.03 -1.65 5.28
C MET A 298 -18.34 -0.29 5.45
N VAL A 299 -17.33 -0.22 6.32
CA VAL A 299 -16.58 1.02 6.59
C VAL A 299 -15.87 1.51 5.33
N LEU A 300 -15.12 0.64 4.64
CA LEU A 300 -14.40 0.99 3.42
C LEU A 300 -15.34 1.39 2.28
N SER A 301 -16.48 0.69 2.12
CA SER A 301 -17.49 1.06 1.13
C SER A 301 -18.04 2.46 1.41
N PHE A 302 -18.34 2.76 2.67
CA PHE A 302 -18.88 4.06 3.07
C PHE A 302 -17.87 5.19 2.83
N ILE A 303 -16.61 5.01 3.27
CA ILE A 303 -15.54 5.98 3.07
C ILE A 303 -15.37 6.27 1.57
N LYS A 304 -15.32 5.23 0.74
CA LYS A 304 -15.10 5.38 -0.69
C LYS A 304 -16.27 6.04 -1.42
N ILE A 305 -17.51 5.80 -0.99
CA ILE A 305 -18.71 6.46 -1.55
C ILE A 305 -18.72 7.95 -1.23
N ILE A 306 -18.38 8.32 0.01
CA ILE A 306 -18.33 9.74 0.43
C ILE A 306 -17.18 10.46 -0.32
N CYS A 307 -16.02 9.86 -0.43
CA CYS A 307 -14.86 10.48 -1.09
C CYS A 307 -15.02 10.63 -2.61
N CYS A 308 -15.83 9.80 -3.26
CA CYS A 308 -16.03 9.86 -4.71
C CYS A 308 -17.07 10.89 -5.17
N GLY A 309 -17.64 11.70 -4.26
CA GLY A 309 -18.47 12.85 -4.63
C GLY A 309 -19.74 12.52 -5.44
N THR A 310 -20.25 11.29 -5.37
CA THR A 310 -21.56 10.98 -5.93
C THR A 310 -22.61 11.75 -5.15
N GLU A 311 -23.39 12.59 -5.82
CA GLU A 311 -24.54 13.27 -5.22
C GLU A 311 -25.35 12.27 -4.41
N LEU A 312 -25.34 12.46 -3.09
CA LEU A 312 -26.01 11.56 -2.13
C LEU A 312 -27.53 11.78 -2.21
N GLY A 313 -28.14 11.32 -3.30
CA GLY A 313 -29.61 11.22 -3.39
C GLY A 313 -30.16 9.89 -2.92
N THR A 314 -29.27 8.89 -2.67
CA THR A 314 -29.73 7.52 -2.36
C THR A 314 -29.20 7.08 -1.00
N LEU A 315 -30.10 7.00 -0.03
CA LEU A 315 -29.82 6.49 1.31
C LEU A 315 -29.41 5.01 1.21
N ILE A 316 -28.13 4.72 1.44
CA ILE A 316 -27.65 3.33 1.50
C ILE A 316 -28.02 2.76 2.86
N SER A 317 -29.07 1.95 2.90
CA SER A 317 -29.41 1.15 4.08
C SER A 317 -28.61 -0.14 4.05
N LEU A 318 -27.50 -0.19 4.76
CA LEU A 318 -26.74 -1.42 5.01
C LEU A 318 -27.40 -2.18 6.15
N ARG A 319 -28.22 -3.20 5.84
CA ARG A 319 -28.77 -4.10 6.85
C ARG A 319 -27.84 -5.29 7.06
N TYR A 320 -27.41 -5.47 8.29
CA TYR A 320 -26.68 -6.66 8.73
C TYR A 320 -27.69 -7.78 9.05
N GLN A 321 -27.71 -8.83 8.25
CA GLN A 321 -28.44 -10.06 8.59
C GLN A 321 -27.49 -11.08 9.20
N ASN A 322 -27.49 -11.17 10.54
CA ASN A 322 -26.99 -12.34 11.24
C ASN A 322 -28.05 -13.45 11.10
N ARG A 323 -27.86 -14.41 10.22
CA ARG A 323 -28.54 -15.69 10.36
C ARG A 323 -27.83 -16.49 11.45
N PHE A 324 -28.34 -16.41 12.66
CA PHE A 324 -28.22 -17.51 13.60
C PHE A 324 -29.07 -18.64 13.03
N SER A 325 -28.47 -19.75 12.66
CA SER A 325 -29.15 -21.02 12.45
C SER A 325 -29.49 -21.58 13.84
N SER A 326 -30.59 -21.12 14.40
CA SER A 326 -31.36 -21.94 15.36
C SER A 326 -32.53 -22.47 14.55
N GLY A 327 -32.48 -23.76 14.25
CA GLY A 327 -33.67 -24.47 13.77
C GLY A 327 -34.76 -24.33 14.79
N LEU A 328 -35.96 -24.02 14.32
CA LEU A 328 -37.24 -24.53 14.84
C LEU A 328 -38.40 -24.02 13.97
N TYR A 329 -38.96 -24.99 13.28
CA TYR A 329 -40.35 -25.18 12.92
C TYR A 329 -41.12 -24.10 12.09
N ASP A 330 -41.44 -24.57 10.89
CA ASP A 330 -42.65 -24.26 10.16
C ASP A 330 -43.90 -24.45 11.00
N GLN A 331 -44.86 -23.54 10.89
CA GLN A 331 -46.28 -23.82 10.72
C GLN A 331 -46.96 -22.60 10.06
N PRO A 332 -47.88 -22.82 9.12
CA PRO A 332 -48.58 -21.76 8.40
C PRO A 332 -49.88 -21.38 9.12
N LEU A 333 -50.23 -20.08 9.02
CA LEU A 333 -51.63 -19.64 8.90
C LEU A 333 -51.69 -18.44 7.98
#